data_132ef012c9e7a39417ffbeaefe968c5d
#
_entry.id   132ef012c9e7a39417ffbeaefe968c5d
#
_cell.length_a   1.000
_cell.length_b   1.000
_cell.length_c   1.000
_cell.angle_alpha   90.00
_cell.angle_beta   90.00
_cell.angle_gamma   90.00
#
_symmetry.space_group_name_H-M   'P 1'
#
loop_
_entity.id
_entity.type
_entity.pdbx_description
1 polymer ?
#
loop_
_entity_poly.entity_id
_entity_poly.type
_entity_poly.pdbx_seq_one_letter_code
_entity_poly.pdbx_strand_id
1 'polypeptide(L)'
;KVPEDAWGALVVHGVLPFRAPPPYFRQNAREKPFAFLSLRPEGEKTAFALSLHTPLALWEGLSPEEYGRLKARWGEMALSLGEALLPGLREAELLLFGTPRTYARFAGRAWVGGFPQTHPFRFPRVRPFPNVFRVGEGVFPGQSVPAAALSGLRAARLALEALGLAGSGGEARPSFPPFP
;
A
#
# COMPACT_ATOMS: atom_id res chain seq x y z
N LYS A 1 -16.32 -10.75 -7.86
CA LYS A 1 -16.16 -9.66 -8.85
C LYS A 1 -15.50 -8.49 -8.16
N VAL A 2 -14.52 -7.89 -8.80
CA VAL A 2 -13.93 -6.62 -8.36
C VAL A 2 -14.97 -5.52 -8.64
N PRO A 3 -15.23 -4.59 -7.70
CA PRO A 3 -16.11 -3.44 -7.96
C PRO A 3 -15.64 -2.63 -9.17
N GLU A 4 -16.56 -2.10 -9.98
CA GLU A 4 -16.25 -1.30 -11.17
C GLU A 4 -15.45 -0.02 -10.84
N ASP A 5 -15.60 0.48 -9.62
CA ASP A 5 -14.91 1.65 -9.09
C ASP A 5 -13.63 1.31 -8.31
N ALA A 6 -13.18 0.06 -8.37
CA ALA A 6 -11.96 -0.35 -7.67
C ALA A 6 -10.71 0.31 -8.25
N TRP A 7 -9.82 0.70 -7.36
CA TRP A 7 -8.55 1.33 -7.71
C TRP A 7 -7.39 0.38 -7.51
N GLY A 8 -6.48 0.41 -8.47
CA GLY A 8 -5.17 -0.21 -8.38
C GLY A 8 -4.08 0.82 -8.18
N ALA A 9 -2.83 0.37 -8.11
CA ALA A 9 -1.68 1.26 -8.12
C ALA A 9 -0.71 0.88 -9.24
N LEU A 10 -0.17 1.90 -9.89
CA LEU A 10 1.10 1.83 -10.58
C LEU A 10 2.15 2.33 -9.59
N VAL A 11 3.20 1.57 -9.37
CA VAL A 11 4.31 1.97 -8.50
C VAL A 11 5.61 1.90 -9.28
N VAL A 12 6.38 2.98 -9.18
CA VAL A 12 7.74 3.07 -9.71
C VAL A 12 8.71 3.05 -8.53
N HIS A 13 9.57 2.06 -8.48
CA HIS A 13 10.70 2.04 -7.56
C HIS A 13 11.98 2.40 -8.29
N GLY A 14 12.85 3.13 -7.63
CA GLY A 14 14.13 3.49 -8.23
C GLY A 14 15.16 3.91 -7.21
N VAL A 15 16.37 4.15 -7.69
CA VAL A 15 17.52 4.64 -6.92
C VAL A 15 18.07 5.87 -7.61
N LEU A 16 18.08 7.00 -6.91
CA LEU A 16 18.67 8.25 -7.37
C LEU A 16 20.16 8.27 -7.06
N PRO A 17 21.00 8.80 -7.97
CA PRO A 17 22.44 8.91 -7.78
C PRO A 17 22.85 10.03 -6.82
N PHE A 18 21.87 10.65 -6.14
CA PHE A 18 22.09 11.75 -5.20
C PHE A 18 21.26 11.60 -3.94
N ARG A 19 21.66 12.30 -2.89
CA ARG A 19 20.92 12.38 -1.63
C ARG A 19 19.79 13.41 -1.75
N ALA A 20 18.55 12.94 -1.76
CA ALA A 20 17.39 13.79 -1.85
C ALA A 20 17.21 14.65 -0.58
N PRO A 21 16.86 15.94 -0.74
CA PRO A 21 16.55 16.81 0.41
C PRO A 21 15.16 16.49 0.98
N PRO A 22 14.93 16.78 2.28
CA PRO A 22 13.59 16.70 2.85
C PRO A 22 12.63 17.71 2.16
N PRO A 23 11.31 17.50 2.27
CA PRO A 23 10.65 16.41 2.98
C PRO A 23 10.76 15.07 2.21
N TYR A 24 10.90 13.96 2.95
CA TYR A 24 11.04 12.62 2.36
C TYR A 24 9.70 11.98 1.95
N PHE A 25 8.63 12.75 2.04
CA PHE A 25 7.32 12.40 1.53
C PHE A 25 6.73 13.60 0.79
N ARG A 26 6.33 13.41 -0.46
CA ARG A 26 5.77 14.45 -1.33
C ARG A 26 4.55 13.94 -2.06
N GLN A 27 3.60 14.82 -2.34
CA GLN A 27 2.37 14.47 -3.05
C GLN A 27 1.85 15.66 -3.86
N ASN A 28 1.13 15.37 -4.94
CA ASN A 28 0.42 16.36 -5.74
C ASN A 28 -1.04 16.49 -5.30
N ALA A 29 -1.31 17.02 -4.13
CA ALA A 29 -2.62 17.01 -3.47
C ALA A 29 -3.81 17.58 -4.27
N ARG A 30 -3.59 18.24 -5.40
CA ARG A 30 -4.63 18.94 -6.20
C ARG A 30 -4.80 18.39 -7.62
N GLU A 31 -3.95 17.52 -8.08
CA GLU A 31 -3.93 17.03 -9.45
C GLU A 31 -4.35 15.56 -9.54
N LYS A 32 -4.98 15.18 -10.65
CA LYS A 32 -5.27 13.78 -10.97
C LYS A 32 -4.42 13.35 -12.17
N PRO A 33 -3.81 12.17 -12.16
CA PRO A 33 -3.88 11.16 -11.08
C PRO A 33 -3.11 11.59 -9.83
N PHE A 34 -3.60 11.15 -8.67
CA PHE A 34 -2.96 11.41 -7.40
C PHE A 34 -1.65 10.62 -7.29
N ALA A 35 -0.57 11.32 -6.97
CA ALA A 35 0.78 10.76 -6.87
C ALA A 35 1.37 10.95 -5.49
N PHE A 36 2.02 9.89 -4.99
CA PHE A 36 2.80 9.88 -3.76
C PHE A 36 4.25 9.54 -4.07
N LEU A 37 5.16 10.35 -3.62
CA LEU A 37 6.59 10.08 -3.66
C LEU A 37 7.13 9.90 -2.24
N SER A 38 7.67 8.74 -1.96
CA SER A 38 8.38 8.40 -0.73
C SER A 38 9.87 8.27 -1.02
N LEU A 39 10.70 8.89 -0.19
CA LEU A 39 12.16 8.98 -0.35
C LEU A 39 12.85 8.39 0.88
N ARG A 40 13.87 7.58 0.65
CA ARG A 40 14.71 6.99 1.68
C ARG A 40 16.17 7.20 1.34
N PRO A 41 16.81 8.25 1.89
CA PRO A 41 18.25 8.47 1.71
C PRO A 41 19.07 7.34 2.35
N GLU A 42 20.04 6.82 1.59
CA GLU A 42 20.98 5.79 2.01
C GLU A 42 22.40 6.22 1.55
N GLY A 43 23.18 6.80 2.46
CA GLY A 43 24.46 7.42 2.12
C GLY A 43 24.28 8.56 1.12
N GLU A 44 25.00 8.49 0.01
CA GLU A 44 24.96 9.49 -1.08
C GLU A 44 23.79 9.25 -2.05
N LYS A 45 23.11 8.11 -1.97
CA LYS A 45 21.99 7.76 -2.84
C LYS A 45 20.65 7.86 -2.14
N THR A 46 19.58 7.81 -2.91
CA THR A 46 18.21 7.81 -2.37
C THR A 46 17.36 6.75 -3.08
N ALA A 47 16.91 5.76 -2.33
CA ALA A 47 15.85 4.88 -2.81
C ALA A 47 14.51 5.61 -2.81
N PHE A 48 13.67 5.40 -3.80
CA PHE A 48 12.35 5.99 -3.85
C PHE A 48 11.25 5.01 -4.27
N ALA A 49 10.03 5.33 -3.85
CA ALA A 49 8.81 4.72 -4.33
C ALA A 49 7.81 5.82 -4.73
N LEU A 50 7.45 5.85 -6.00
CA LEU A 50 6.43 6.74 -6.54
C LEU A 50 5.18 5.93 -6.86
N SER A 51 4.07 6.23 -6.23
CA SER A 51 2.80 5.52 -6.39
C SER A 51 1.74 6.43 -6.99
N LEU A 52 1.07 5.93 -8.04
CA LEU A 52 -0.08 6.57 -8.66
C LEU A 52 -1.30 5.66 -8.54
N HIS A 53 -2.44 6.24 -8.19
CA HIS A 53 -3.70 5.50 -8.26
C HIS A 53 -4.21 5.45 -9.71
N THR A 54 -4.67 4.28 -10.12
CA THR A 54 -5.20 4.02 -11.48
C THR A 54 -6.48 3.19 -11.39
N PRO A 55 -7.50 3.47 -12.21
CA PRO A 55 -8.68 2.60 -12.28
C PRO A 55 -8.28 1.18 -12.66
N LEU A 56 -8.75 0.21 -11.90
CA LEU A 56 -8.38 -1.18 -12.08
C LEU A 56 -8.83 -1.74 -13.43
N ALA A 57 -10.03 -1.34 -13.86
CA ALA A 57 -10.63 -1.73 -15.13
C ALA A 57 -9.75 -1.43 -16.36
N LEU A 58 -8.89 -0.42 -16.28
CA LEU A 58 -7.95 -0.11 -17.37
C LEU A 58 -6.93 -1.22 -17.66
N TRP A 59 -6.67 -2.09 -16.68
CA TRP A 59 -5.64 -3.13 -16.74
C TRP A 59 -6.20 -4.51 -17.02
N GLU A 60 -7.53 -4.64 -17.14
CA GLU A 60 -8.22 -5.91 -17.40
C GLU A 60 -8.38 -6.18 -18.89
N GLY A 61 -8.40 -7.45 -19.28
CA GLY A 61 -8.71 -7.89 -20.64
C GLY A 61 -7.70 -7.50 -21.72
N LEU A 62 -6.57 -6.89 -21.38
CA LEU A 62 -5.57 -6.40 -22.34
C LEU A 62 -4.74 -7.53 -22.94
N SER A 63 -4.49 -7.46 -24.25
CA SER A 63 -3.44 -8.22 -24.90
C SER A 63 -2.04 -7.86 -24.38
N PRO A 64 -1.00 -8.67 -24.61
CA PRO A 64 0.36 -8.32 -24.21
C PRO A 64 0.84 -6.98 -24.78
N GLU A 65 0.51 -6.68 -26.01
CA GLU A 65 0.90 -5.44 -26.69
C GLU A 65 0.18 -4.21 -26.11
N GLU A 66 -1.13 -4.32 -25.88
CA GLU A 66 -1.93 -3.27 -25.25
C GLU A 66 -1.46 -2.99 -23.84
N TYR A 67 -1.18 -4.05 -23.08
CA TYR A 67 -0.62 -3.94 -21.74
C TYR A 67 0.75 -3.23 -21.76
N GLY A 68 1.62 -3.58 -22.70
CA GLY A 68 2.93 -2.94 -22.86
C GLY A 68 2.81 -1.46 -23.13
N ARG A 69 1.93 -1.06 -24.09
CA ARG A 69 1.65 0.35 -24.41
C ARG A 69 1.07 1.11 -23.22
N LEU A 70 0.08 0.53 -22.55
CA LEU A 70 -0.54 1.16 -21.38
C LEU A 70 0.48 1.35 -20.23
N LYS A 71 1.28 0.32 -19.96
CA LYS A 71 2.34 0.38 -18.93
C LYS A 71 3.35 1.47 -19.24
N ALA A 72 3.82 1.57 -20.49
CA ALA A 72 4.75 2.62 -20.92
C ALA A 72 4.16 4.02 -20.74
N ARG A 73 2.90 4.23 -21.19
CA ARG A 73 2.20 5.51 -21.07
C ARG A 73 2.04 5.94 -19.60
N TRP A 74 1.59 5.04 -18.73
CA TRP A 74 1.42 5.33 -17.32
C TRP A 74 2.75 5.50 -16.59
N GLY A 75 3.79 4.75 -17.01
CA GLY A 75 5.14 4.90 -16.51
C GLY A 75 5.71 6.28 -16.83
N GLU A 76 5.55 6.75 -18.07
CA GLU A 76 6.01 8.09 -18.47
C GLU A 76 5.26 9.20 -17.72
N MET A 77 3.95 9.05 -17.55
CA MET A 77 3.16 9.98 -16.74
C MET A 77 3.63 9.99 -15.27
N ALA A 78 3.93 8.82 -14.71
CA ALA A 78 4.47 8.72 -13.35
C ALA A 78 5.80 9.45 -13.22
N LEU A 79 6.73 9.22 -14.15
CA LEU A 79 8.03 9.90 -14.14
C LEU A 79 7.88 11.42 -14.30
N SER A 80 6.95 11.89 -15.14
CA SER A 80 6.69 13.32 -15.29
C SER A 80 6.15 13.96 -14.02
N LEU A 81 5.20 13.30 -13.35
CA LEU A 81 4.69 13.76 -12.05
C LEU A 81 5.77 13.67 -10.95
N GLY A 82 6.57 12.60 -10.96
CA GLY A 82 7.69 12.45 -10.04
C GLY A 82 8.74 13.52 -10.20
N GLU A 83 9.07 13.89 -11.44
CA GLU A 83 10.02 14.98 -11.76
C GLU A 83 9.51 16.34 -11.25
N ALA A 84 8.20 16.59 -11.35
CA ALA A 84 7.58 17.80 -10.78
C ALA A 84 7.63 17.82 -9.25
N LEU A 85 7.57 16.65 -8.60
CA LEU A 85 7.68 16.52 -7.14
C LEU A 85 9.12 16.57 -6.66
N LEU A 86 10.05 16.04 -7.43
CA LEU A 86 11.48 15.99 -7.14
C LEU A 86 12.27 16.12 -8.44
N PRO A 87 12.80 17.30 -8.77
CA PRO A 87 13.69 17.49 -9.90
C PRO A 87 14.89 16.51 -9.87
N GLY A 88 15.23 15.94 -11.00
CA GLY A 88 16.27 14.91 -11.14
C GLY A 88 15.80 13.47 -10.90
N LEU A 89 14.51 13.23 -10.68
CA LEU A 89 13.98 11.87 -10.48
C LEU A 89 14.22 10.97 -11.72
N ARG A 90 14.26 11.56 -12.91
CA ARG A 90 14.56 10.85 -14.16
C ARG A 90 16.01 10.39 -14.28
N GLU A 91 16.90 10.88 -13.45
CA GLU A 91 18.33 10.45 -13.39
C GLU A 91 18.52 9.13 -12.65
N ALA A 92 17.43 8.49 -12.23
CA ALA A 92 17.48 7.25 -11.48
C ALA A 92 18.26 6.16 -12.22
N GLU A 93 19.23 5.56 -11.54
CA GLU A 93 20.08 4.48 -12.07
C GLU A 93 19.31 3.17 -12.27
N LEU A 94 18.22 3.00 -11.52
CA LEU A 94 17.33 1.84 -11.58
C LEU A 94 15.88 2.30 -11.56
N LEU A 95 15.08 1.76 -12.48
CA LEU A 95 13.62 1.97 -12.51
C LEU A 95 12.90 0.63 -12.64
N LEU A 96 12.03 0.31 -11.69
CA LEU A 96 11.17 -0.85 -11.69
C LEU A 96 9.70 -0.41 -11.66
N PHE A 97 8.91 -0.90 -12.61
CA PHE A 97 7.50 -0.53 -12.75
C PHE A 97 6.59 -1.70 -12.34
N GLY A 98 5.85 -1.54 -11.26
CA GLY A 98 4.78 -2.42 -10.84
C GLY A 98 3.41 -1.87 -11.25
N THR A 99 2.54 -2.72 -11.79
CA THR A 99 1.16 -2.41 -12.20
C THR A 99 0.17 -3.26 -11.42
N PRO A 100 -1.15 -3.01 -11.51
CA PRO A 100 -2.15 -3.90 -10.92
C PRO A 100 -1.98 -5.37 -11.32
N ARG A 101 -1.57 -5.66 -12.58
CA ARG A 101 -1.27 -7.05 -13.01
C ARG A 101 -0.03 -7.63 -12.31
N THR A 102 0.97 -6.80 -12.02
CA THR A 102 2.14 -7.20 -11.22
C THR A 102 1.71 -7.62 -9.81
N TYR A 103 0.87 -6.81 -9.17
CA TYR A 103 0.33 -7.13 -7.85
C TYR A 103 -0.56 -8.37 -7.87
N ALA A 104 -1.44 -8.52 -8.88
CA ALA A 104 -2.26 -9.70 -9.04
C ALA A 104 -1.40 -10.98 -9.11
N ARG A 105 -0.29 -10.92 -9.86
CA ARG A 105 0.63 -12.06 -10.03
C ARG A 105 1.39 -12.42 -8.75
N PHE A 106 1.91 -11.44 -8.01
CA PHE A 106 2.83 -11.68 -6.89
C PHE A 106 2.18 -11.58 -5.51
N ALA A 107 1.09 -10.81 -5.38
CA ALA A 107 0.38 -10.61 -4.12
C ALA A 107 -1.03 -11.22 -4.10
N GLY A 108 -1.45 -11.86 -5.19
CA GLY A 108 -2.77 -12.50 -5.31
C GLY A 108 -3.94 -11.51 -5.38
N ARG A 109 -3.67 -10.22 -5.56
CA ARG A 109 -4.71 -9.17 -5.68
C ARG A 109 -4.21 -8.00 -6.50
N ALA A 110 -5.10 -7.37 -7.26
CA ALA A 110 -4.80 -6.24 -8.14
C ALA A 110 -5.10 -4.87 -7.51
N TRP A 111 -5.97 -4.82 -6.49
CA TRP A 111 -6.40 -3.57 -5.85
C TRP A 111 -5.44 -3.09 -4.77
N VAL A 112 -5.46 -1.78 -4.53
CA VAL A 112 -4.75 -1.10 -3.44
C VAL A 112 -5.71 -0.85 -2.30
N GLY A 113 -5.19 -0.92 -1.07
CA GLY A 113 -5.98 -0.78 0.14
C GLY A 113 -6.30 -2.14 0.77
N GLY A 114 -6.45 -2.14 2.08
CA GLY A 114 -6.58 -3.36 2.85
C GLY A 114 -7.93 -4.04 2.71
N PHE A 115 -9.01 -3.25 2.78
CA PHE A 115 -10.39 -3.73 2.64
C PHE A 115 -11.30 -2.61 2.14
N PRO A 116 -12.32 -2.94 1.34
CA PRO A 116 -13.31 -1.96 0.91
C PRO A 116 -14.15 -1.54 2.11
N GLN A 117 -14.15 -0.26 2.42
CA GLN A 117 -14.99 0.29 3.48
C GLN A 117 -16.33 0.71 2.88
N THR A 118 -17.28 -0.20 2.89
CA THR A 118 -18.65 0.03 2.38
C THR A 118 -19.56 0.70 3.40
N HIS A 119 -19.13 0.78 4.66
CA HIS A 119 -19.91 1.39 5.74
C HIS A 119 -18.95 1.94 6.82
N PRO A 120 -19.18 3.16 7.36
CA PRO A 120 -18.25 3.81 8.30
C PRO A 120 -17.99 3.04 9.60
N PHE A 121 -18.92 2.18 10.00
CA PHE A 121 -18.85 1.42 11.26
C PHE A 121 -18.73 -0.11 11.07
N ARG A 122 -18.60 -0.60 9.84
CA ARG A 122 -18.45 -2.04 9.57
C ARG A 122 -17.06 -2.35 9.05
N PHE A 123 -16.28 -3.04 9.89
CA PHE A 123 -14.96 -3.51 9.54
C PHE A 123 -14.96 -5.04 9.43
N PRO A 124 -14.12 -5.62 8.56
CA PRO A 124 -13.91 -7.06 8.53
C PRO A 124 -13.49 -7.59 9.90
N ARG A 125 -14.14 -8.66 10.34
CA ARG A 125 -13.86 -9.25 11.65
C ARG A 125 -12.45 -9.85 11.68
N VAL A 126 -11.69 -9.57 12.73
CA VAL A 126 -10.40 -10.22 13.00
C VAL A 126 -10.61 -11.72 13.27
N ARG A 127 -11.70 -12.10 13.94
CA ARG A 127 -12.08 -13.49 14.23
C ARG A 127 -13.39 -13.81 13.50
N PRO A 128 -13.36 -14.19 12.21
CA PRO A 128 -14.57 -14.54 11.46
C PRO A 128 -15.20 -15.85 11.91
N PHE A 129 -14.40 -16.80 12.40
CA PHE A 129 -14.81 -18.09 12.94
C PHE A 129 -14.07 -18.39 14.25
N PRO A 130 -14.55 -19.33 15.10
CA PRO A 130 -13.97 -19.59 16.42
C PRO A 130 -12.45 -19.82 16.42
N ASN A 131 -11.91 -20.53 15.42
CA ASN A 131 -10.50 -20.93 15.34
C ASN A 131 -9.75 -20.26 14.17
N VAL A 132 -10.31 -19.18 13.58
CA VAL A 132 -9.70 -18.48 12.44
C VAL A 132 -9.48 -17.03 12.81
N PHE A 133 -8.23 -16.60 12.67
CA PHE A 133 -7.83 -15.21 12.94
C PHE A 133 -7.28 -14.59 11.66
N ARG A 134 -7.80 -13.43 11.30
CA ARG A 134 -7.31 -12.62 10.18
C ARG A 134 -6.32 -11.59 10.69
N VAL A 135 -5.22 -11.44 9.95
CA VAL A 135 -4.17 -10.44 10.23
C VAL A 135 -3.81 -9.67 8.96
N GLY A 136 -3.12 -8.55 9.14
CA GLY A 136 -2.64 -7.73 8.04
C GLY A 136 -3.61 -6.61 7.67
N GLU A 137 -3.44 -6.08 6.49
CA GLU A 137 -4.18 -4.92 6.00
C GLU A 137 -5.65 -5.21 5.66
N GLY A 138 -6.05 -6.47 5.56
CA GLY A 138 -7.43 -6.90 5.29
C GLY A 138 -8.38 -6.77 6.47
N VAL A 139 -7.93 -6.28 7.63
CA VAL A 139 -8.73 -6.02 8.83
C VAL A 139 -8.35 -4.69 9.43
N PHE A 140 -9.21 -4.15 10.31
CA PHE A 140 -8.89 -2.90 11.02
C PHE A 140 -7.58 -3.02 11.83
N PRO A 141 -6.68 -2.00 11.81
CA PRO A 141 -6.84 -0.63 11.27
C PRO A 141 -6.64 -0.49 9.75
N GLY A 142 -6.29 -1.53 9.01
CA GLY A 142 -6.22 -1.48 7.56
C GLY A 142 -4.80 -1.37 7.01
N GLN A 143 -4.65 -0.58 5.96
CA GLN A 143 -3.41 -0.44 5.23
C GLN A 143 -2.37 0.36 6.01
N SER A 144 -1.19 -0.08 6.05
CA SER A 144 0.13 0.45 6.43
C SER A 144 0.90 -0.56 7.27
N VAL A 145 2.22 -0.42 7.36
CA VAL A 145 3.05 -1.33 8.18
C VAL A 145 2.66 -1.28 9.66
N PRO A 146 2.48 -0.10 10.30
CA PRO A 146 2.02 -0.05 11.69
C PRO A 146 0.62 -0.67 11.88
N ALA A 147 -0.31 -0.42 10.95
CA ALA A 147 -1.65 -0.98 11.03
C ALA A 147 -1.65 -2.51 10.89
N ALA A 148 -0.88 -3.05 9.95
CA ALA A 148 -0.72 -4.50 9.78
C ALA A 148 -0.10 -5.15 11.03
N ALA A 149 0.94 -4.54 11.62
CA ALA A 149 1.55 -5.00 12.87
C ALA A 149 0.55 -4.99 14.03
N LEU A 150 -0.22 -3.92 14.18
CA LEU A 150 -1.23 -3.80 15.22
C LEU A 150 -2.34 -4.85 15.07
N SER A 151 -2.75 -5.15 13.83
CA SER A 151 -3.71 -6.21 13.55
C SER A 151 -3.16 -7.59 13.96
N GLY A 152 -1.86 -7.83 13.76
CA GLY A 152 -1.16 -9.04 14.21
C GLY A 152 -1.15 -9.20 15.72
N LEU A 153 -0.78 -8.15 16.44
CA LEU A 153 -0.81 -8.12 17.91
C LEU A 153 -2.21 -8.40 18.47
N ARG A 154 -3.23 -7.78 17.86
CA ARG A 154 -4.63 -8.01 18.25
C ARG A 154 -5.07 -9.45 18.02
N ALA A 155 -4.73 -10.01 16.87
CA ALA A 155 -5.07 -11.41 16.55
C ALA A 155 -4.36 -12.39 17.47
N ALA A 156 -3.06 -12.19 17.76
CA ALA A 156 -2.29 -13.00 18.69
C ALA A 156 -2.93 -12.99 20.09
N ARG A 157 -3.31 -11.82 20.58
CA ARG A 157 -4.01 -11.70 21.86
C ARG A 157 -5.31 -12.47 21.90
N LEU A 158 -6.16 -12.31 20.88
CA LEU A 158 -7.42 -13.04 20.78
C LEU A 158 -7.21 -14.56 20.68
N ALA A 159 -6.13 -14.99 20.03
CA ALA A 159 -5.77 -16.42 19.94
C ALA A 159 -5.34 -16.97 21.31
N LEU A 160 -4.50 -16.24 22.04
CA LEU A 160 -4.09 -16.61 23.41
C LEU A 160 -5.29 -16.68 24.37
N GLU A 161 -6.20 -15.71 24.30
CA GLU A 161 -7.46 -15.72 25.07
C GLU A 161 -8.31 -16.97 24.71
N ALA A 162 -8.43 -17.30 23.43
CA ALA A 162 -9.20 -18.47 22.97
C ALA A 162 -8.58 -19.82 23.41
N LEU A 163 -7.26 -19.86 23.58
CA LEU A 163 -6.53 -21.04 24.05
C LEU A 163 -6.43 -21.13 25.58
N GLY A 164 -6.95 -20.14 26.32
CA GLY A 164 -6.79 -20.07 27.78
C GLY A 164 -5.35 -19.76 28.22
N LEU A 165 -4.50 -19.29 27.30
CA LEU A 165 -3.10 -18.96 27.50
C LEU A 165 -2.85 -17.46 27.75
N ALA A 166 -3.90 -16.65 27.78
CA ALA A 166 -3.82 -15.25 28.17
C ALA A 166 -3.43 -15.18 29.64
N GLY A 167 -2.13 -15.00 29.90
CA GLY A 167 -1.56 -15.09 31.20
C GLY A 167 -2.12 -14.05 32.17
N SER A 168 -2.20 -14.44 33.42
CA SER A 168 -2.38 -13.60 34.60
C SER A 168 -1.17 -12.68 34.91
N GLY A 169 -0.34 -12.40 33.89
CA GLY A 169 0.81 -11.49 34.01
C GLY A 169 0.31 -10.05 34.04
N GLY A 170 0.40 -9.47 35.25
CA GLY A 170 0.01 -8.09 35.55
C GLY A 170 0.92 -7.03 34.92
N GLU A 171 1.12 -7.06 33.63
CA GLU A 171 1.74 -5.95 32.92
C GLU A 171 0.65 -5.02 32.36
N ALA A 172 0.86 -3.73 32.61
CA ALA A 172 -0.03 -2.64 32.31
C ALA A 172 -0.65 -2.77 30.90
N ARG A 173 -1.96 -2.99 30.85
CA ARG A 173 -2.73 -2.89 29.63
C ARG A 173 -2.49 -1.50 29.06
N PRO A 174 -1.94 -1.33 27.84
CA PRO A 174 -2.07 -0.04 27.19
C PRO A 174 -3.58 0.25 27.10
N SER A 175 -4.02 1.24 27.84
CA SER A 175 -5.40 1.71 27.81
C SER A 175 -5.61 2.45 26.49
N PHE A 176 -5.93 1.69 25.45
CA PHE A 176 -6.49 2.32 24.25
C PHE A 176 -7.93 2.71 24.57
N PRO A 177 -8.31 3.95 24.32
CA PRO A 177 -9.70 4.35 24.48
C PRO A 177 -10.58 3.45 23.61
N PRO A 178 -11.82 3.15 24.03
CA PRO A 178 -12.76 2.42 23.19
C PRO A 178 -12.94 3.24 21.91
N PHE A 179 -12.61 2.64 20.77
CA PHE A 179 -12.91 3.24 19.49
C PHE A 179 -14.42 3.25 19.29
N PRO A 180 -14.96 4.36 18.76
CA PRO A 180 -16.37 4.50 18.52
C PRO A 180 -16.92 3.46 17.53
#